data_80ce083f43e00f0815d639177ddb01a1
#
_entry.id   80ce083f43e00f0815d639177ddb01a1
#
_cell.length_a   1.000
_cell.length_b   1.000
_cell.length_c   1.000
_cell.angle_alpha   90.00
_cell.angle_beta   90.00
_cell.angle_gamma   90.00
#
_symmetry.space_group_name_H-M   'P 1'
#
loop_
_entity.id
_entity.type
_entity.pdbx_description
1 polymer ?
#
loop_
_entity_poly.entity_id
_entity_poly.type
_entity_poly.pdbx_seq_one_letter_code
_entity_poly.pdbx_strand_id
1 'polypeptide(L)'
;MAERIISVAISAFGIVASLPAPARHGDVLRKLYDFNQTVVGGDAQGFLTNTGRYVNRRDAAVIALEAGQVDKLTAAPDLYSEDLW
;
A
#
# COMPACT_ATOMS: atom_id res chain seq x y z
N MET A 1 7.24 19.40 4.10
CA MET A 1 7.81 18.05 4.30
C MET A 1 7.38 17.14 3.17
N ALA A 2 8.27 16.32 2.71
CA ALA A 2 7.95 15.38 1.65
C ALA A 2 6.95 14.32 2.14
N GLU A 3 6.03 13.96 1.29
CA GLU A 3 5.10 12.88 1.54
C GLU A 3 5.86 11.55 1.50
N ARG A 4 5.44 10.60 2.32
CA ARG A 4 6.06 9.27 2.36
C ARG A 4 5.02 8.20 2.66
N ILE A 5 5.37 6.95 2.34
CA ILE A 5 4.50 5.79 2.56
C ILE A 5 4.65 5.32 4.02
N ILE A 6 3.52 5.13 4.70
CA ILE A 6 3.54 4.68 6.10
C ILE A 6 2.76 3.38 6.35
N SER A 7 1.85 3.00 5.45
CA SER A 7 0.99 1.82 5.64
C SER A 7 0.67 1.16 4.33
N VAL A 8 0.50 -0.16 4.35
CA VAL A 8 -0.16 -0.86 3.25
C VAL A 8 -1.67 -0.60 3.34
N ALA A 9 -2.36 -0.58 2.21
CA ALA A 9 -3.79 -0.28 2.17
C ALA A 9 -4.49 -1.03 1.05
N ILE A 10 -5.78 -1.29 1.26
CA ILE A 10 -6.66 -1.86 0.25
C ILE A 10 -7.88 -0.96 0.16
N SER A 11 -8.21 -0.53 -1.06
CA SER A 11 -9.42 0.24 -1.34
C SER A 11 -10.46 -0.68 -1.93
N ALA A 12 -11.49 -1.03 -1.13
CA ALA A 12 -12.52 -1.98 -1.56
C ALA A 12 -13.78 -1.75 -0.74
N PHE A 13 -14.93 -2.16 -1.29
CA PHE A 13 -16.23 -2.09 -0.60
C PHE A 13 -16.58 -0.68 -0.12
N GLY A 14 -16.12 0.35 -0.82
CA GLY A 14 -16.36 1.74 -0.45
C GLY A 14 -15.55 2.24 0.74
N ILE A 15 -14.55 1.47 1.17
CA ILE A 15 -13.68 1.83 2.30
C ILE A 15 -12.22 1.63 1.93
N VAL A 16 -11.33 2.24 2.72
CA VAL A 16 -9.90 2.00 2.67
C VAL A 16 -9.49 1.33 3.98
N ALA A 17 -9.01 0.09 3.88
CA ALA A 17 -8.49 -0.64 5.03
C ALA A 17 -6.97 -0.59 4.99
N SER A 18 -6.32 -0.36 6.13
CA SER A 18 -4.87 -0.27 6.18
C SER A 18 -4.31 -0.86 7.47
N LEU A 19 -3.04 -1.27 7.40
CA LEU A 19 -2.27 -1.69 8.56
C LEU A 19 -0.89 -1.03 8.48
N PRO A 20 -0.37 -0.53 9.61
CA PRO A 20 0.95 0.12 9.60
C PRO A 20 2.07 -0.88 9.37
N ALA A 21 3.25 -0.36 9.03
CA ALA A 21 4.46 -1.18 8.91
C ALA A 21 4.67 -1.99 10.19
N PRO A 22 5.17 -3.21 10.12
CA PRO A 22 5.68 -3.89 8.93
C PRO A 22 4.65 -4.78 8.22
N ALA A 23 3.37 -4.50 8.36
CA ALA A 23 2.32 -5.29 7.73
C ALA A 23 2.44 -5.26 6.21
N ARG A 24 1.98 -6.33 5.58
CA ARG A 24 1.97 -6.46 4.12
C ARG A 24 0.54 -6.56 3.62
N HIS A 25 0.36 -6.43 2.30
CA HIS A 25 -0.98 -6.46 1.71
C HIS A 25 -1.75 -7.75 2.06
N GLY A 26 -1.04 -8.88 2.16
CA GLY A 26 -1.67 -10.13 2.57
C GLY A 26 -2.34 -10.07 3.93
N ASP A 27 -1.78 -9.30 4.85
CA ASP A 27 -2.36 -9.12 6.18
C ASP A 27 -3.68 -8.35 6.10
N VAL A 28 -3.73 -7.30 5.27
CA VAL A 28 -4.94 -6.52 5.06
C VAL A 28 -6.00 -7.35 4.33
N LEU A 29 -5.59 -8.10 3.31
CA LEU A 29 -6.48 -8.97 2.54
C LEU A 29 -7.14 -9.99 3.44
N ARG A 30 -6.40 -10.57 4.37
CA ARG A 30 -6.94 -11.55 5.32
C ARG A 30 -8.00 -10.91 6.21
N LYS A 31 -7.75 -9.69 6.71
CA LYS A 31 -8.71 -8.96 7.52
C LYS A 31 -9.99 -8.66 6.75
N LEU A 32 -9.85 -8.25 5.49
CA LEU A 32 -11.01 -7.96 4.64
C LEU A 32 -11.80 -9.22 4.32
N TYR A 33 -11.12 -10.34 4.08
CA TYR A 33 -11.78 -11.61 3.83
C TYR A 33 -12.59 -12.04 5.07
N ASP A 34 -12.00 -11.94 6.27
CA ASP A 34 -12.70 -12.29 7.51
C ASP A 34 -13.92 -11.42 7.72
N PHE A 35 -13.86 -10.15 7.30
CA PHE A 35 -14.96 -9.20 7.44
C PHE A 35 -16.08 -9.48 6.43
N ASN A 36 -15.75 -9.72 5.16
CA ASN A 36 -16.72 -9.73 4.07
C ASN A 36 -16.69 -11.00 3.23
N GLN A 37 -15.75 -11.89 3.49
CA GLN A 37 -15.60 -13.19 2.81
C GLN A 37 -15.52 -13.06 1.28
N THR A 38 -14.91 -11.97 0.81
CA THR A 38 -14.75 -11.68 -0.61
C THR A 38 -13.27 -11.49 -0.91
N VAL A 39 -12.82 -12.08 -2.03
CA VAL A 39 -11.44 -11.89 -2.49
C VAL A 39 -11.32 -10.57 -3.21
N VAL A 40 -10.29 -9.79 -2.87
CA VAL A 40 -10.03 -8.48 -3.46
C VAL A 40 -8.89 -8.60 -4.47
N GLY A 41 -9.10 -8.05 -5.67
CA GLY A 41 -8.10 -8.08 -6.74
C GLY A 41 -6.92 -7.15 -6.48
N GLY A 42 -5.84 -7.37 -7.24
CA GLY A 42 -4.61 -6.59 -7.11
C GLY A 42 -4.78 -5.10 -7.38
N ASP A 43 -5.74 -4.72 -8.21
CA ASP A 43 -6.00 -3.32 -8.54
C ASP A 43 -6.47 -2.50 -7.33
N ALA A 44 -7.02 -3.16 -6.31
CA ALA A 44 -7.47 -2.51 -5.09
C ALA A 44 -6.34 -2.29 -4.09
N GLN A 45 -5.15 -2.83 -4.35
CA GLN A 45 -4.02 -2.76 -3.42
C GLN A 45 -3.22 -1.49 -3.63
N GLY A 46 -2.90 -0.81 -2.54
CA GLY A 46 -2.14 0.42 -2.57
C GLY A 46 -1.52 0.70 -1.21
N PHE A 47 -1.40 1.99 -0.89
CA PHE A 47 -0.73 2.42 0.33
C PHE A 47 -1.37 3.69 0.87
N LEU A 48 -1.14 3.97 2.16
CA LEU A 48 -1.44 5.27 2.75
C LEU A 48 -0.15 6.04 2.97
N THR A 49 -0.23 7.34 2.75
CA THR A 49 0.88 8.24 3.03
C THR A 49 0.72 8.88 4.40
N ASN A 50 1.77 9.57 4.85
CA ASN A 50 1.76 10.29 6.13
C ASN A 50 0.79 11.47 6.14
N THR A 51 0.24 11.85 4.99
CA THR A 51 -0.80 12.89 4.90
C THR A 51 -2.22 12.30 4.96
N GLY A 52 -2.34 10.97 5.09
CA GLY A 52 -3.63 10.30 5.14
C GLY A 52 -4.23 10.00 3.78
N ARG A 53 -3.45 10.13 2.71
CA ARG A 53 -3.92 9.94 1.34
C ARG A 53 -3.68 8.50 0.87
N TYR A 54 -4.70 7.89 0.26
CA TYR A 54 -4.54 6.61 -0.42
C TYR A 54 -3.90 6.83 -1.79
N VAL A 55 -2.91 5.99 -2.11
CA VAL A 55 -2.24 6.01 -3.43
C VAL A 55 -2.13 4.59 -3.95
N ASN A 56 -2.21 4.44 -5.28
CA ASN A 56 -2.00 3.14 -5.91
C ASN A 56 -0.50 2.79 -5.89
N ARG A 57 -0.16 1.59 -6.35
CA ARG A 57 1.22 1.12 -6.34
C ARG A 57 2.16 1.99 -7.17
N ARG A 58 1.68 2.51 -8.29
CA ARG A 58 2.51 3.34 -9.18
C ARG A 58 2.81 4.70 -8.56
N ASP A 59 1.79 5.37 -8.04
CA ASP A 59 1.97 6.66 -7.37
C ASP A 59 2.79 6.49 -6.10
N ALA A 60 2.58 5.41 -5.37
CA ALA A 60 3.36 5.10 -4.17
C ALA A 60 4.83 4.91 -4.50
N ALA A 61 5.14 4.32 -5.65
CA ALA A 61 6.53 4.13 -6.08
C ALA A 61 7.24 5.47 -6.25
N VAL A 62 6.58 6.44 -6.89
CA VAL A 62 7.15 7.78 -7.07
C VAL A 62 7.40 8.43 -5.70
N ILE A 63 6.42 8.34 -4.81
CA ILE A 63 6.53 8.93 -3.48
C ILE A 63 7.68 8.29 -2.69
N ALA A 64 7.77 6.97 -2.69
CA ALA A 64 8.80 6.26 -1.94
C ALA A 64 10.20 6.55 -2.47
N LEU A 65 10.35 6.62 -3.79
CA LEU A 65 11.64 6.96 -4.40
C LEU A 65 12.05 8.39 -4.06
N GLU A 66 11.14 9.34 -4.16
CA GLU A 66 11.42 10.74 -3.86
C GLU A 66 11.70 10.96 -2.38
N ALA A 67 11.06 10.19 -1.51
CA ALA A 67 11.26 10.28 -0.07
C ALA A 67 12.52 9.52 0.42
N GLY A 68 13.19 8.80 -0.49
CA GLY A 68 14.37 8.02 -0.13
C GLY A 68 14.06 6.75 0.65
N GLN A 69 12.80 6.30 0.63
CA GLN A 69 12.40 5.09 1.33
C GLN A 69 12.90 3.83 0.62
N VAL A 70 13.06 3.92 -0.69
CA VAL A 70 13.63 2.85 -1.52
C VAL A 70 14.62 3.47 -2.50
N ASP A 71 15.64 2.71 -2.88
CA ASP A 71 16.62 3.14 -3.88
C ASP A 71 16.18 2.75 -5.28
N LYS A 72 15.53 1.60 -5.38
CA LYS A 72 15.02 1.05 -6.65
C LYS A 72 13.84 0.15 -6.35
N LEU A 73 13.09 -0.17 -7.41
CA LEU A 73 11.89 -1.02 -7.30
C LEU A 73 12.21 -2.42 -7.82
N THR A 74 11.71 -3.44 -7.11
CA THR A 74 11.86 -4.83 -7.53
C THR A 74 11.06 -5.10 -8.81
N ALA A 75 9.87 -4.52 -8.91
CA ALA A 75 8.97 -4.72 -10.05
C ALA A 75 8.44 -3.39 -10.57
N ALA A 76 9.35 -2.49 -11.00
CA ALA A 76 8.97 -1.19 -11.55
C ALA A 76 7.92 -1.35 -12.65
N PRO A 77 7.00 -0.38 -12.77
CA PRO A 77 6.91 0.90 -12.07
C PRO A 77 6.15 0.85 -10.75
N ASP A 78 5.80 -0.33 -10.26
CA ASP A 78 4.94 -0.50 -9.09
C ASP A 78 5.75 -0.71 -7.82
N LEU A 79 5.22 -0.20 -6.70
CA LEU A 79 5.78 -0.44 -5.38
C LEU A 79 5.08 -1.62 -4.73
N TYR A 80 5.86 -2.50 -4.14
CA TYR A 80 5.36 -3.61 -3.33
C TYR A 80 5.82 -3.43 -1.88
N SER A 81 5.05 -3.97 -0.94
CA SER A 81 5.41 -3.84 0.47
C SER A 81 6.78 -4.44 0.78
N GLU A 82 7.18 -5.48 0.04
CA GLU A 82 8.50 -6.10 0.17
C GLU A 82 9.64 -5.14 -0.17
N ASP A 83 9.38 -4.09 -0.94
CA ASP A 83 10.39 -3.08 -1.26
C ASP A 83 10.66 -2.17 -0.06
N LEU A 84 9.69 -2.03 0.84
CA LEU A 84 9.75 -1.12 1.99
C LEU A 84 10.20 -1.83 3.27
N TRP A 85 9.65 -3.00 3.53
CA TRP A 85 9.92 -3.71 4.78
C TRP A 85 9.63 -5.22 4.69
#